data_c5f0980a8a0dec64f6dccec049c23492
#
_entry.id   c5f0980a8a0dec64f6dccec049c23492
#
_cell.length_a   1.000
_cell.length_b   1.000
_cell.length_c   1.000
_cell.angle_alpha   90.00
_cell.angle_beta   90.00
_cell.angle_gamma   90.00
#
_symmetry.space_group_name_H-M   'P 1'
#
loop_
_entity.id
_entity.type
_entity.pdbx_description
1 polymer ?
#
loop_
_entity_poly.entity_id
_entity_poly.type
_entity_poly.pdbx_seq_one_letter_code
_entity_poly.pdbx_strand_id
1 'polypeptide(L)'
;AIMHRMTDTYGPIPYSKVIEDSSESLTVAYDSQETVYMKMFEELDAVIAALHANEQMSAEAFRKSDNVYYGDIKKWIKYANSLKLRMAMRLSYVKSDIAQKKAEEAVADGVILDNADNAYMHAPENRVALIYNDWGDHRVGADIISYMNGYKDPRRAVMFTQGTWNKKTDYYGMRIGTDPTNKSAMVSTYSNQIVDSKTPYLWMNAAEVTFLRAEGALRGWAMQGDAKDLYEKAVKLSFEERGATGVDTYLADALSTPLRYIDPMDNYSTQSPASTITIPWEAGDTDAVKERNLERIITQKWIAIFPLGIEAWSEYRRTGYPKLLPAVENKSAGTVNIKYGARRIPYPSEEYTENPVHLQEAISMLNGRDNAGTRVWWDVKPLE
;
A
#
# COMPACT_ATOMS: atom_id res chain seq x y z
N ALA A 1 1.84 -12.46 -5.85
CA ALA A 1 1.29 -11.42 -4.95
C ALA A 1 1.65 -11.66 -3.47
N ILE A 2 1.43 -12.88 -2.93
CA ILE A 2 1.70 -13.16 -1.50
C ILE A 2 3.19 -13.02 -1.18
N MET A 3 4.08 -13.67 -1.92
CA MET A 3 5.53 -13.63 -1.68
C MET A 3 6.11 -12.22 -1.83
N HIS A 4 5.55 -11.39 -2.69
CA HIS A 4 5.90 -9.97 -2.77
C HIS A 4 5.63 -9.25 -1.44
N ARG A 5 4.47 -9.46 -0.82
CA ARG A 5 4.16 -8.88 0.50
C ARG A 5 5.05 -9.44 1.60
N MET A 6 5.38 -10.74 1.54
CA MET A 6 6.27 -11.37 2.53
C MET A 6 7.68 -10.76 2.47
N THR A 7 8.30 -10.72 1.28
CA THR A 7 9.64 -10.14 1.16
C THR A 7 9.66 -8.64 1.48
N ASP A 8 8.61 -7.89 1.14
CA ASP A 8 8.48 -6.48 1.54
C ASP A 8 8.36 -6.30 3.06
N THR A 9 7.85 -7.30 3.76
CA THR A 9 7.68 -7.28 5.22
C THR A 9 8.95 -7.69 5.95
N TYR A 10 9.61 -8.76 5.51
CA TYR A 10 10.72 -9.41 6.23
C TYR A 10 12.11 -9.15 5.62
N GLY A 11 12.19 -8.80 4.33
CA GLY A 11 13.43 -8.78 3.55
C GLY A 11 13.73 -10.14 2.92
N PRO A 12 14.87 -10.79 3.19
CA PRO A 12 15.15 -12.17 2.74
C PRO A 12 14.08 -13.14 3.20
N ILE A 13 13.67 -14.06 2.32
CA ILE A 13 12.67 -15.11 2.62
C ILE A 13 13.05 -16.43 1.92
N PRO A 14 12.63 -17.61 2.40
CA PRO A 14 12.67 -18.84 1.64
C PRO A 14 11.82 -18.70 0.36
N TYR A 15 12.42 -18.87 -0.80
CA TYR A 15 11.71 -18.70 -2.09
C TYR A 15 12.12 -19.73 -3.12
N SER A 16 13.30 -19.62 -3.74
CA SER A 16 13.69 -20.49 -4.85
C SER A 16 13.98 -21.93 -4.42
N LYS A 17 14.39 -22.11 -3.16
CA LYS A 17 14.76 -23.42 -2.63
C LYS A 17 13.58 -24.26 -2.10
N VAL A 18 12.39 -23.65 -1.95
CA VAL A 18 11.21 -24.33 -1.39
C VAL A 18 10.80 -25.55 -2.23
N ILE A 19 11.01 -25.54 -3.55
CA ILE A 19 10.64 -26.64 -4.44
C ILE A 19 11.78 -27.64 -4.60
N GLU A 20 13.03 -27.17 -4.55
CA GLU A 20 14.22 -28.01 -4.75
C GLU A 20 14.47 -28.97 -3.56
N ASP A 21 14.21 -28.49 -2.34
CA ASP A 21 14.43 -29.24 -1.09
C ASP A 21 13.24 -30.12 -0.65
N SER A 22 12.38 -30.46 -1.57
CA SER A 22 11.04 -31.02 -1.32
C SER A 22 10.97 -32.37 -0.60
N SER A 23 12.07 -33.01 -0.22
CA SER A 23 11.97 -34.39 0.21
C SER A 23 12.27 -34.71 1.69
N GLU A 24 13.10 -33.96 2.41
CA GLU A 24 13.51 -34.41 3.74
C GLU A 24 13.81 -33.36 4.81
N SER A 25 13.88 -32.07 4.47
CA SER A 25 14.20 -31.02 5.45
C SER A 25 13.09 -29.97 5.53
N LEU A 26 12.58 -29.76 6.74
CA LEU A 26 11.71 -28.61 7.05
C LEU A 26 12.50 -27.29 7.11
N THR A 27 13.82 -27.35 6.97
CA THR A 27 14.72 -26.21 7.00
C THR A 27 15.11 -25.81 5.59
N VAL A 28 14.66 -24.62 5.13
CA VAL A 28 14.91 -24.11 3.79
C VAL A 28 15.80 -22.86 3.86
N ALA A 29 16.78 -22.80 2.96
CA ALA A 29 17.64 -21.62 2.83
C ALA A 29 16.86 -20.40 2.32
N TYR A 30 17.25 -19.23 2.80
CA TYR A 30 16.66 -17.96 2.40
C TYR A 30 17.34 -17.41 1.15
N ASP A 31 16.56 -16.79 0.30
CA ASP A 31 17.07 -15.96 -0.79
C ASP A 31 17.18 -14.49 -0.34
N SER A 32 18.18 -13.77 -0.86
CA SER A 32 18.23 -12.32 -0.71
C SER A 32 16.98 -11.67 -1.31
N GLN A 33 16.56 -10.52 -0.79
CA GLN A 33 15.40 -9.82 -1.32
C GLN A 33 15.58 -9.46 -2.80
N GLU A 34 16.80 -9.12 -3.25
CA GLU A 34 17.11 -8.91 -4.66
C GLU A 34 16.83 -10.17 -5.50
N THR A 35 17.33 -11.32 -5.05
CA THR A 35 17.10 -12.61 -5.75
C THR A 35 15.61 -12.93 -5.83
N VAL A 36 14.86 -12.75 -4.74
CA VAL A 36 13.40 -12.95 -4.72
C VAL A 36 12.70 -12.08 -5.76
N TYR A 37 13.04 -10.79 -5.85
CA TYR A 37 12.45 -9.89 -6.83
C TYR A 37 12.76 -10.30 -8.27
N MET A 38 14.01 -10.66 -8.57
CA MET A 38 14.39 -11.09 -9.92
C MET A 38 13.66 -12.38 -10.31
N LYS A 39 13.57 -13.35 -9.41
CA LYS A 39 12.80 -14.59 -9.62
C LYS A 39 11.32 -14.34 -9.83
N MET A 40 10.70 -13.47 -9.02
CA MET A 40 9.30 -13.11 -9.20
C MET A 40 9.05 -12.43 -10.57
N PHE A 41 9.98 -11.63 -11.10
CA PHE A 41 9.84 -11.08 -12.46
C PHE A 41 9.91 -12.17 -13.53
N GLU A 42 10.88 -13.10 -13.43
CA GLU A 42 10.98 -14.24 -14.34
C GLU A 42 9.69 -15.08 -14.36
N GLU A 43 9.14 -15.37 -13.17
CA GLU A 43 7.90 -16.13 -13.02
C GLU A 43 6.67 -15.36 -13.56
N LEU A 44 6.58 -14.05 -13.31
CA LEU A 44 5.50 -13.25 -13.86
C LEU A 44 5.56 -13.16 -15.38
N ASP A 45 6.76 -13.02 -15.96
CA ASP A 45 6.93 -13.04 -17.42
C ASP A 45 6.46 -14.37 -18.01
N ALA A 46 6.82 -15.49 -17.38
CA ALA A 46 6.37 -16.83 -17.80
C ALA A 46 4.84 -17.00 -17.64
N VAL A 47 4.26 -16.53 -16.54
CA VAL A 47 2.81 -16.59 -16.29
C VAL A 47 2.05 -15.73 -17.29
N ILE A 48 2.51 -14.51 -17.60
CA ILE A 48 1.89 -13.62 -18.58
C ILE A 48 1.92 -14.28 -19.97
N ALA A 49 3.06 -14.86 -20.39
CA ALA A 49 3.17 -15.59 -21.65
C ALA A 49 2.20 -16.78 -21.71
N ALA A 50 2.07 -17.54 -20.61
CA ALA A 50 1.14 -18.67 -20.53
C ALA A 50 -0.32 -18.22 -20.58
N LEU A 51 -0.67 -17.10 -19.94
CA LEU A 51 -2.01 -16.52 -19.98
C LEU A 51 -2.36 -16.06 -21.40
N HIS A 52 -1.46 -15.38 -22.11
CA HIS A 52 -1.65 -14.99 -23.52
C HIS A 52 -1.86 -16.20 -24.43
N ALA A 53 -1.05 -17.27 -24.26
CA ALA A 53 -1.19 -18.49 -25.04
C ALA A 53 -2.56 -19.19 -24.82
N ASN A 54 -3.22 -18.90 -23.71
CA ASN A 54 -4.48 -19.53 -23.30
C ASN A 54 -5.65 -18.52 -23.20
N GLU A 55 -5.54 -17.35 -23.78
CA GLU A 55 -6.52 -16.25 -23.66
C GLU A 55 -7.95 -16.65 -24.07
N GLN A 56 -8.09 -17.59 -24.98
CA GLN A 56 -9.39 -18.08 -25.47
C GLN A 56 -9.91 -19.30 -24.67
N MET A 57 -9.14 -19.79 -23.68
CA MET A 57 -9.59 -20.94 -22.90
C MET A 57 -10.72 -20.56 -21.95
N SER A 58 -11.77 -21.36 -21.99
CA SER A 58 -12.85 -21.32 -21.02
C SER A 58 -12.91 -22.64 -20.27
N ALA A 59 -12.25 -22.73 -19.11
CA ALA A 59 -12.31 -23.91 -18.25
C ALA A 59 -13.34 -23.68 -17.13
N GLU A 60 -14.42 -24.44 -17.13
CA GLU A 60 -15.46 -24.32 -16.09
C GLU A 60 -14.89 -24.57 -14.68
N ALA A 61 -13.94 -25.48 -14.55
CA ALA A 61 -13.23 -25.74 -13.30
C ALA A 61 -12.48 -24.50 -12.78
N PHE A 62 -11.81 -23.76 -13.68
CA PHE A 62 -11.14 -22.51 -13.34
C PHE A 62 -12.14 -21.44 -12.91
N ARG A 63 -13.24 -21.29 -13.65
CA ARG A 63 -14.32 -20.36 -13.31
C ARG A 63 -14.91 -20.57 -11.92
N LYS A 64 -15.04 -21.82 -11.50
CA LYS A 64 -15.63 -22.19 -10.19
C LYS A 64 -14.66 -21.97 -9.01
N SER A 65 -13.35 -22.02 -9.26
CA SER A 65 -12.33 -21.87 -8.23
C SER A 65 -11.72 -20.47 -8.18
N ASP A 66 -11.97 -19.63 -9.17
CA ASP A 66 -11.47 -18.25 -9.23
C ASP A 66 -12.46 -17.28 -8.58
N ASN A 67 -12.14 -16.85 -7.38
CA ASN A 67 -12.94 -15.91 -6.60
C ASN A 67 -12.60 -14.43 -6.88
N VAL A 68 -11.81 -14.14 -7.90
CA VAL A 68 -11.42 -12.77 -8.28
C VAL A 68 -12.06 -12.36 -9.60
N TYR A 69 -11.78 -13.07 -10.68
CA TYR A 69 -12.23 -12.73 -12.02
C TYR A 69 -13.11 -13.80 -12.68
N TYR A 70 -13.46 -14.85 -11.93
CA TYR A 70 -14.34 -15.93 -12.38
C TYR A 70 -13.91 -16.55 -13.72
N GLY A 71 -12.59 -16.72 -13.88
CA GLY A 71 -11.96 -17.33 -15.05
C GLY A 71 -11.72 -16.39 -16.23
N ASP A 72 -11.86 -15.09 -16.07
CA ASP A 72 -11.52 -14.10 -17.11
C ASP A 72 -10.00 -13.94 -17.24
N ILE A 73 -9.42 -14.64 -18.23
CA ILE A 73 -7.98 -14.65 -18.47
C ILE A 73 -7.46 -13.27 -18.89
N LYS A 74 -8.23 -12.47 -19.60
CA LYS A 74 -7.83 -11.10 -20.01
C LYS A 74 -7.64 -10.21 -18.80
N LYS A 75 -8.51 -10.33 -17.81
CA LYS A 75 -8.34 -9.59 -16.53
C LYS A 75 -7.15 -10.11 -15.73
N TRP A 76 -6.87 -11.41 -15.76
CA TRP A 76 -5.68 -11.97 -15.13
C TRP A 76 -4.37 -11.49 -15.78
N ILE A 77 -4.34 -11.31 -17.12
CA ILE A 77 -3.19 -10.70 -17.82
C ILE A 77 -2.98 -9.26 -17.32
N LYS A 78 -4.05 -8.45 -17.29
CA LYS A 78 -3.98 -7.08 -16.78
C LYS A 78 -3.52 -7.03 -15.33
N TYR A 79 -4.00 -7.92 -14.48
CA TYR A 79 -3.58 -8.02 -13.08
C TYR A 79 -2.10 -8.39 -12.95
N ALA A 80 -1.64 -9.40 -13.70
CA ALA A 80 -0.24 -9.84 -13.67
C ALA A 80 0.72 -8.72 -14.10
N ASN A 81 0.40 -8.00 -15.19
CA ASN A 81 1.15 -6.82 -15.62
C ASN A 81 1.10 -5.69 -14.59
N SER A 82 -0.05 -5.45 -13.96
CA SER A 82 -0.18 -4.43 -12.91
C SER A 82 0.64 -4.78 -11.67
N LEU A 83 0.72 -6.06 -11.31
CA LEU A 83 1.60 -6.54 -10.24
C LEU A 83 3.08 -6.38 -10.64
N LYS A 84 3.45 -6.68 -11.88
CA LYS A 84 4.79 -6.44 -12.43
C LYS A 84 5.15 -4.96 -12.35
N LEU A 85 4.23 -4.06 -12.71
CA LEU A 85 4.41 -2.60 -12.57
C LEU A 85 4.60 -2.17 -11.11
N ARG A 86 3.77 -2.67 -10.17
CA ARG A 86 3.92 -2.39 -8.72
C ARG A 86 5.29 -2.81 -8.21
N MET A 87 5.73 -4.01 -8.56
CA MET A 87 7.06 -4.53 -8.20
C MET A 87 8.18 -3.70 -8.83
N ALA A 88 8.05 -3.29 -10.08
CA ALA A 88 9.02 -2.44 -10.77
C ALA A 88 9.15 -1.08 -10.07
N MET A 89 8.03 -0.42 -9.74
CA MET A 89 8.07 0.85 -9.01
C MET A 89 8.72 0.72 -7.64
N ARG A 90 8.62 -0.44 -6.98
CA ARG A 90 9.31 -0.70 -5.71
C ARG A 90 10.82 -0.59 -5.84
N LEU A 91 11.38 -0.95 -6.97
CA LEU A 91 12.82 -0.92 -7.26
C LEU A 91 13.34 0.42 -7.78
N SER A 92 12.49 1.41 -7.95
CA SER A 92 12.81 2.69 -8.63
C SER A 92 14.00 3.47 -8.04
N TYR A 93 14.36 3.23 -6.77
CA TYR A 93 15.52 3.85 -6.14
C TYR A 93 16.74 2.94 -6.02
N VAL A 94 16.58 1.62 -6.06
CA VAL A 94 17.68 0.66 -5.84
C VAL A 94 18.20 0.05 -7.14
N LYS A 95 17.34 -0.14 -8.15
CA LYS A 95 17.63 -0.72 -9.47
C LYS A 95 16.82 -0.01 -10.57
N SER A 96 17.06 1.28 -10.75
CA SER A 96 16.22 2.17 -11.57
C SER A 96 16.09 1.70 -13.02
N ASP A 97 17.16 1.20 -13.65
CA ASP A 97 17.19 0.68 -15.02
C ASP A 97 16.32 -0.59 -15.20
N ILE A 98 16.42 -1.54 -14.27
CA ILE A 98 15.54 -2.73 -14.24
C ILE A 98 14.11 -2.31 -13.99
N ALA A 99 13.88 -1.39 -13.03
CA ALA A 99 12.56 -0.86 -12.70
C ALA A 99 11.89 -0.21 -13.90
N GLN A 100 12.60 0.68 -14.60
CA GLN A 100 12.09 1.32 -15.82
C GLN A 100 11.72 0.28 -16.88
N LYS A 101 12.65 -0.62 -17.22
CA LYS A 101 12.42 -1.66 -18.23
C LYS A 101 11.18 -2.49 -17.91
N LYS A 102 11.06 -3.02 -16.69
CA LYS A 102 9.93 -3.87 -16.28
C LYS A 102 8.61 -3.11 -16.19
N ALA A 103 8.64 -1.83 -15.81
CA ALA A 103 7.47 -0.98 -15.79
C ALA A 103 6.96 -0.68 -17.20
N GLU A 104 7.85 -0.30 -18.12
CA GLU A 104 7.51 -0.02 -19.52
C GLU A 104 6.98 -1.26 -20.24
N GLU A 105 7.61 -2.43 -20.05
CA GLU A 105 7.13 -3.72 -20.56
C GLU A 105 5.70 -4.01 -20.07
N ALA A 106 5.44 -3.86 -18.76
CA ALA A 106 4.14 -4.14 -18.17
C ALA A 106 3.04 -3.22 -18.73
N VAL A 107 3.34 -1.92 -18.85
CA VAL A 107 2.38 -0.94 -19.39
C VAL A 107 2.13 -1.17 -20.88
N ALA A 108 3.14 -1.56 -21.65
CA ALA A 108 3.00 -1.84 -23.08
C ALA A 108 2.13 -3.07 -23.35
N ASP A 109 2.23 -4.10 -22.52
CA ASP A 109 1.45 -5.35 -22.65
C ASP A 109 0.00 -5.20 -22.14
N GLY A 110 -0.27 -4.23 -21.27
CA GLY A 110 -1.61 -3.90 -20.80
C GLY A 110 -1.82 -4.16 -19.31
N VAL A 111 -2.18 -3.09 -18.60
CA VAL A 111 -2.43 -3.07 -17.15
C VAL A 111 -3.90 -2.77 -16.86
N ILE A 112 -4.31 -2.84 -15.60
CA ILE A 112 -5.64 -2.41 -15.15
C ILE A 112 -5.78 -0.90 -15.37
N LEU A 113 -6.74 -0.48 -16.21
CA LEU A 113 -6.97 0.93 -16.56
C LEU A 113 -8.35 1.45 -16.14
N ASP A 114 -9.29 0.55 -15.88
CA ASP A 114 -10.68 0.85 -15.57
C ASP A 114 -11.14 0.10 -14.33
N ASN A 115 -12.09 0.68 -13.59
CA ASN A 115 -12.63 0.09 -12.35
C ASN A 115 -13.34 -1.25 -12.59
N ALA A 116 -13.82 -1.52 -13.81
CA ALA A 116 -14.39 -2.82 -14.19
C ALA A 116 -13.37 -3.97 -14.14
N ASP A 117 -12.07 -3.66 -14.17
CA ASP A 117 -10.98 -4.62 -14.12
C ASP A 117 -10.32 -4.71 -12.72
N ASN A 118 -10.84 -3.98 -11.73
CA ASN A 118 -10.32 -4.03 -10.37
C ASN A 118 -10.28 -5.46 -9.83
N ALA A 119 -9.19 -5.82 -9.18
CA ALA A 119 -9.01 -7.13 -8.56
C ALA A 119 -9.60 -7.13 -7.15
N TYR A 120 -10.78 -7.68 -7.02
CA TYR A 120 -11.46 -7.92 -5.75
C TYR A 120 -11.60 -9.42 -5.50
N MET A 121 -11.10 -9.89 -4.36
CA MET A 121 -11.28 -11.28 -3.96
C MET A 121 -12.56 -11.42 -3.13
N HIS A 122 -13.48 -12.20 -3.65
CA HIS A 122 -14.76 -12.51 -3.02
C HIS A 122 -14.65 -13.72 -2.10
N ALA A 123 -14.45 -13.48 -0.81
CA ALA A 123 -14.45 -14.52 0.21
C ALA A 123 -15.89 -14.78 0.74
N PRO A 124 -16.15 -15.97 1.29
CA PRO A 124 -17.42 -16.26 1.95
C PRO A 124 -17.76 -15.25 3.06
N GLU A 125 -16.73 -14.76 3.76
CA GLU A 125 -16.84 -13.79 4.83
C GLU A 125 -15.61 -12.89 4.87
N ASN A 126 -15.83 -11.58 5.06
CA ASN A 126 -14.76 -10.62 5.33
C ASN A 126 -14.57 -10.45 6.84
N ARG A 127 -13.53 -11.09 7.37
CA ARG A 127 -13.23 -11.04 8.81
C ARG A 127 -12.72 -9.69 9.33
N VAL A 128 -12.36 -8.78 8.44
CA VAL A 128 -12.05 -7.39 8.86
C VAL A 128 -13.27 -6.74 9.49
N ALA A 129 -14.48 -7.06 8.98
CA ALA A 129 -15.73 -6.59 9.58
C ALA A 129 -15.88 -7.00 11.06
N LEU A 130 -15.51 -8.23 11.41
CA LEU A 130 -15.53 -8.73 12.79
C LEU A 130 -14.64 -7.88 13.72
N ILE A 131 -13.42 -7.56 13.28
CA ILE A 131 -12.46 -6.79 14.08
C ILE A 131 -12.95 -5.35 14.32
N TYR A 132 -13.51 -4.72 13.29
CA TYR A 132 -13.96 -3.33 13.36
C TYR A 132 -15.32 -3.18 14.04
N ASN A 133 -16.29 -4.03 13.68
CA ASN A 133 -17.68 -3.84 14.08
C ASN A 133 -18.03 -4.59 15.37
N ASP A 134 -17.65 -5.88 15.46
CA ASP A 134 -18.08 -6.72 16.57
C ASP A 134 -17.12 -6.62 17.76
N TRP A 135 -15.81 -6.73 17.51
CA TRP A 135 -14.82 -6.60 18.58
C TRP A 135 -14.51 -5.15 18.94
N GLY A 136 -14.57 -4.24 17.98
CA GLY A 136 -14.25 -2.83 18.20
C GLY A 136 -12.79 -2.58 18.56
N ASP A 137 -11.86 -3.47 18.12
CA ASP A 137 -10.45 -3.42 18.51
C ASP A 137 -9.63 -2.43 17.66
N HIS A 138 -10.17 -1.99 16.52
CA HIS A 138 -9.49 -1.08 15.61
C HIS A 138 -10.33 0.16 15.33
N ARG A 139 -9.63 1.26 15.06
CA ARG A 139 -10.21 2.52 14.58
C ARG A 139 -9.37 3.09 13.45
N VAL A 140 -9.97 3.97 12.68
CA VAL A 140 -9.28 4.63 11.56
C VAL A 140 -8.18 5.53 12.12
N GLY A 141 -7.01 5.50 11.50
CA GLY A 141 -5.85 6.29 11.93
C GLY A 141 -6.05 7.79 11.79
N ALA A 142 -5.47 8.56 12.72
CA ALA A 142 -5.48 10.02 12.73
C ALA A 142 -4.93 10.63 11.43
N ASP A 143 -3.92 10.00 10.86
CA ASP A 143 -3.26 10.52 9.66
C ASP A 143 -4.22 10.63 8.48
N ILE A 144 -4.88 9.54 8.08
CA ILE A 144 -5.78 9.55 6.92
C ILE A 144 -6.98 10.49 7.15
N ILE A 145 -7.50 10.55 8.36
CA ILE A 145 -8.62 11.45 8.70
C ILE A 145 -8.15 12.91 8.64
N SER A 146 -6.95 13.24 9.13
CA SER A 146 -6.40 14.61 9.06
C SER A 146 -6.20 15.09 7.62
N TYR A 147 -5.71 14.21 6.75
CA TYR A 147 -5.59 14.50 5.32
C TYR A 147 -6.97 14.72 4.69
N MET A 148 -7.90 13.76 4.84
CA MET A 148 -9.19 13.83 4.18
C MET A 148 -10.10 14.93 4.74
N ASN A 149 -10.00 15.25 6.03
CA ASN A 149 -10.69 16.41 6.62
C ASN A 149 -10.13 17.72 6.06
N GLY A 150 -8.81 17.84 5.98
CA GLY A 150 -8.14 19.02 5.42
C GLY A 150 -8.50 19.27 3.97
N TYR A 151 -8.51 18.24 3.16
CA TYR A 151 -8.90 18.29 1.76
C TYR A 151 -10.42 18.38 1.54
N LYS A 152 -11.22 18.31 2.61
CA LYS A 152 -12.69 18.22 2.53
C LYS A 152 -13.12 17.08 1.59
N ASP A 153 -12.37 15.99 1.62
CA ASP A 153 -12.45 14.89 0.65
C ASP A 153 -13.82 14.19 0.70
N PRO A 154 -14.61 14.21 -0.38
CA PRO A 154 -15.93 13.58 -0.40
C PRO A 154 -15.90 12.06 -0.17
N ARG A 155 -14.79 11.38 -0.51
CA ARG A 155 -14.64 9.93 -0.35
C ARG A 155 -14.70 9.48 1.12
N ARG A 156 -14.38 10.37 2.09
CA ARG A 156 -14.43 10.02 3.52
C ARG A 156 -15.83 9.59 3.98
N ALA A 157 -16.89 10.16 3.41
CA ALA A 157 -18.27 9.85 3.78
C ALA A 157 -18.71 8.43 3.38
N VAL A 158 -18.07 7.85 2.38
CA VAL A 158 -18.33 6.48 1.89
C VAL A 158 -17.28 5.47 2.38
N MET A 159 -16.19 5.94 2.96
CA MET A 159 -15.11 5.09 3.49
C MET A 159 -15.19 4.92 5.00
N PHE A 160 -15.68 5.93 5.73
CA PHE A 160 -15.62 6.01 7.19
C PHE A 160 -16.94 6.43 7.81
N THR A 161 -17.24 5.87 8.97
CA THR A 161 -18.31 6.38 9.83
C THR A 161 -17.87 7.65 10.54
N GLN A 162 -18.81 8.48 10.94
CA GLN A 162 -18.53 9.57 11.87
C GLN A 162 -18.53 9.03 13.32
N GLY A 163 -17.69 9.61 14.15
CA GLY A 163 -17.71 9.42 15.60
C GLY A 163 -18.39 10.59 16.31
N THR A 164 -18.62 10.45 17.61
CA THR A 164 -19.27 11.51 18.41
C THR A 164 -18.49 11.80 19.69
N TRP A 165 -18.17 13.07 19.91
CA TRP A 165 -17.55 13.56 21.13
C TRP A 165 -18.17 14.89 21.56
N ASN A 166 -18.51 15.03 22.84
CA ASN A 166 -19.11 16.25 23.40
C ASN A 166 -20.30 16.79 22.57
N LYS A 167 -21.17 15.89 22.11
CA LYS A 167 -22.36 16.20 21.29
C LYS A 167 -22.02 16.74 19.88
N LYS A 168 -20.76 16.68 19.46
CA LYS A 168 -20.33 16.97 18.09
C LYS A 168 -20.06 15.67 17.36
N THR A 169 -20.58 15.56 16.15
CA THR A 169 -20.38 14.41 15.26
C THR A 169 -19.51 14.85 14.09
N ASP A 170 -18.39 14.16 13.87
CA ASP A 170 -17.45 14.43 12.81
C ASP A 170 -16.58 13.19 12.54
N TYR A 171 -15.65 13.28 11.57
CA TYR A 171 -14.64 12.25 11.33
C TYR A 171 -13.47 12.47 12.28
N TYR A 172 -13.29 11.56 13.22
CA TYR A 172 -12.21 11.58 14.21
C TYR A 172 -11.30 10.36 14.01
N GLY A 173 -10.04 10.59 13.71
CA GLY A 173 -9.04 9.52 13.62
C GLY A 173 -8.30 9.32 14.95
N MET A 174 -7.84 8.10 15.21
CA MET A 174 -7.09 7.77 16.41
C MET A 174 -5.58 7.81 16.15
N ARG A 175 -4.82 8.47 17.04
CA ARG A 175 -3.34 8.54 16.95
C ARG A 175 -2.68 7.18 17.18
N ILE A 176 -1.62 6.92 16.44
CA ILE A 176 -0.75 5.76 16.65
C ILE A 176 0.11 5.95 17.91
N GLY A 177 0.29 4.88 18.68
CA GLY A 177 1.09 4.88 19.93
C GLY A 177 0.37 5.48 21.12
N THR A 178 -0.97 5.61 21.08
CA THR A 178 -1.77 5.98 22.22
C THR A 178 -2.09 4.76 23.08
N ASP A 179 -2.28 4.97 24.38
CA ASP A 179 -2.74 3.95 25.33
C ASP A 179 -4.21 4.23 25.72
N PRO A 180 -5.19 3.65 25.00
CA PRO A 180 -6.60 3.91 25.27
C PRO A 180 -7.02 3.19 26.54
N THR A 181 -7.29 3.96 27.60
CA THR A 181 -7.73 3.43 28.89
C THR A 181 -9.20 3.02 28.92
N ASN A 182 -10.01 3.48 27.96
CA ASN A 182 -11.44 3.22 27.89
C ASN A 182 -11.88 2.81 26.48
N LYS A 183 -12.05 1.51 26.27
CA LYS A 183 -12.46 0.95 24.97
C LYS A 183 -13.83 1.47 24.51
N SER A 184 -14.82 1.58 25.40
CA SER A 184 -16.17 2.05 25.03
C SER A 184 -16.15 3.50 24.55
N ALA A 185 -15.40 4.37 25.21
CA ALA A 185 -15.21 5.75 24.78
C ALA A 185 -14.48 5.80 23.42
N MET A 186 -13.43 5.00 23.23
CA MET A 186 -12.72 4.90 21.96
C MET A 186 -13.66 4.48 20.82
N VAL A 187 -14.47 3.44 21.03
CA VAL A 187 -15.40 2.90 20.03
C VAL A 187 -16.45 3.93 19.61
N SER A 188 -16.98 4.73 20.54
CA SER A 188 -18.00 5.73 20.24
C SER A 188 -17.45 7.04 19.67
N THR A 189 -16.19 7.37 19.98
CA THR A 189 -15.58 8.66 19.61
C THR A 189 -14.91 8.64 18.24
N TYR A 190 -14.13 7.59 17.96
CA TYR A 190 -13.32 7.57 16.74
C TYR A 190 -14.04 6.88 15.58
N SER A 191 -13.77 7.37 14.38
CA SER A 191 -14.30 6.86 13.12
C SER A 191 -13.93 5.39 12.91
N ASN A 192 -14.85 4.66 12.30
CA ASN A 192 -14.65 3.27 11.89
C ASN A 192 -14.63 3.15 10.36
N GLN A 193 -13.99 2.13 9.84
CA GLN A 193 -14.11 1.76 8.43
C GLN A 193 -15.53 1.27 8.13
N ILE A 194 -16.12 1.73 7.02
CA ILE A 194 -17.36 1.15 6.50
C ILE A 194 -17.01 -0.16 5.82
N VAL A 195 -17.29 -1.26 6.50
CA VAL A 195 -17.04 -2.63 6.03
C VAL A 195 -18.07 -3.57 6.61
N ASP A 196 -18.52 -4.54 5.84
CA ASP A 196 -19.39 -5.63 6.29
C ASP A 196 -18.82 -7.00 5.91
N SER A 197 -19.48 -8.07 6.34
CA SER A 197 -19.02 -9.44 6.11
C SER A 197 -19.02 -9.86 4.63
N LYS A 198 -19.66 -9.10 3.74
CA LYS A 198 -19.73 -9.36 2.29
C LYS A 198 -18.85 -8.42 1.48
N THR A 199 -18.25 -7.40 2.10
CA THR A 199 -17.33 -6.50 1.42
C THR A 199 -16.14 -7.29 0.86
N PRO A 200 -15.87 -7.26 -0.45
CA PRO A 200 -14.78 -8.02 -1.03
C PRO A 200 -13.41 -7.45 -0.61
N TYR A 201 -12.38 -8.30 -0.61
CA TYR A 201 -11.02 -7.87 -0.33
C TYR A 201 -10.39 -7.23 -1.57
N LEU A 202 -10.00 -5.98 -1.48
CA LEU A 202 -9.23 -5.32 -2.53
C LEU A 202 -7.82 -5.94 -2.63
N TRP A 203 -7.41 -6.31 -3.85
CA TRP A 203 -6.04 -6.71 -4.15
C TRP A 203 -5.29 -5.63 -4.95
N MET A 204 -5.97 -5.01 -5.91
CA MET A 204 -5.44 -3.94 -6.74
C MET A 204 -6.57 -3.23 -7.49
N ASN A 205 -6.52 -1.91 -7.58
CA ASN A 205 -7.50 -1.12 -8.33
C ASN A 205 -6.85 -0.27 -9.43
N ALA A 206 -7.68 0.18 -10.37
CA ALA A 206 -7.26 1.01 -11.49
C ALA A 206 -6.64 2.35 -11.05
N ALA A 207 -7.10 2.91 -9.93
CA ALA A 207 -6.53 4.12 -9.37
C ALA A 207 -5.07 3.90 -8.96
N GLU A 208 -4.75 2.82 -8.23
CA GLU A 208 -3.37 2.48 -7.86
C GLU A 208 -2.47 2.37 -9.09
N VAL A 209 -2.90 1.56 -10.07
CA VAL A 209 -2.11 1.29 -11.28
C VAL A 209 -1.85 2.58 -12.06
N THR A 210 -2.84 3.46 -12.12
CA THR A 210 -2.70 4.76 -12.79
C THR A 210 -1.79 5.71 -12.01
N PHE A 211 -1.78 5.68 -10.66
CA PHE A 211 -0.79 6.41 -9.85
C PHE A 211 0.63 5.87 -10.03
N LEU A 212 0.83 4.56 -10.16
CA LEU A 212 2.14 3.97 -10.47
C LEU A 212 2.65 4.46 -11.84
N ARG A 213 1.76 4.55 -12.83
CA ARG A 213 2.07 5.12 -14.14
C ARG A 213 2.40 6.62 -14.05
N ALA A 214 1.64 7.38 -13.25
CA ALA A 214 1.92 8.80 -13.02
C ALA A 214 3.32 9.02 -12.42
N GLU A 215 3.73 8.19 -11.46
CA GLU A 215 5.08 8.23 -10.91
C GLU A 215 6.13 7.86 -11.96
N GLY A 216 5.92 6.79 -12.75
CA GLY A 216 6.83 6.41 -13.83
C GLY A 216 6.99 7.53 -14.86
N ALA A 217 5.90 8.18 -15.28
CA ALA A 217 5.93 9.33 -16.19
C ALA A 217 6.66 10.53 -15.58
N LEU A 218 6.48 10.80 -14.28
CA LEU A 218 7.21 11.84 -13.55
C LEU A 218 8.73 11.58 -13.54
N ARG A 219 9.15 10.31 -13.59
CA ARG A 219 10.54 9.87 -13.71
C ARG A 219 11.06 9.91 -15.15
N GLY A 220 10.20 10.22 -16.14
CA GLY A 220 10.54 10.23 -17.56
C GLY A 220 10.43 8.87 -18.27
N TRP A 221 9.73 7.89 -17.67
CA TRP A 221 9.52 6.56 -18.25
C TRP A 221 8.30 6.56 -19.19
N ALA A 222 8.29 5.63 -20.16
CA ALA A 222 7.22 5.50 -21.15
C ALA A 222 5.95 4.84 -20.55
N MET A 223 5.10 5.64 -19.93
CA MET A 223 3.91 5.20 -19.18
C MET A 223 2.58 5.39 -19.94
N GLN A 224 2.61 5.64 -21.27
CA GLN A 224 1.42 5.88 -22.11
C GLN A 224 0.53 7.02 -21.58
N GLY A 225 1.14 8.14 -21.19
CA GLY A 225 0.49 9.34 -20.71
C GLY A 225 1.49 10.22 -19.97
N ASP A 226 1.18 11.52 -19.87
CA ASP A 226 1.99 12.41 -19.04
C ASP A 226 1.60 12.30 -17.55
N ALA A 227 2.53 12.72 -16.68
CA ALA A 227 2.41 12.54 -15.26
C ALA A 227 1.18 13.25 -14.66
N LYS A 228 0.86 14.47 -15.14
CA LYS A 228 -0.28 15.24 -14.66
C LYS A 228 -1.60 14.56 -15.03
N ASP A 229 -1.78 14.22 -16.30
CA ASP A 229 -3.03 13.63 -16.79
C ASP A 229 -3.29 12.27 -16.13
N LEU A 230 -2.22 11.47 -15.94
CA LEU A 230 -2.30 10.20 -15.22
C LEU A 230 -2.65 10.41 -13.74
N TYR A 231 -2.08 11.42 -13.07
CA TYR A 231 -2.43 11.78 -11.70
C TYR A 231 -3.90 12.15 -11.55
N GLU A 232 -4.39 13.08 -12.39
CA GLU A 232 -5.78 13.52 -12.37
C GLU A 232 -6.75 12.36 -12.70
N LYS A 233 -6.40 11.53 -13.70
CA LYS A 233 -7.16 10.32 -14.04
C LYS A 233 -7.22 9.35 -12.85
N ALA A 234 -6.12 9.13 -12.14
CA ALA A 234 -6.10 8.23 -10.99
C ALA A 234 -7.00 8.71 -9.84
N VAL A 235 -7.02 10.02 -9.57
CA VAL A 235 -7.96 10.61 -8.60
C VAL A 235 -9.40 10.40 -9.05
N LYS A 236 -9.74 10.63 -10.33
CA LYS A 236 -11.08 10.41 -10.90
C LYS A 236 -11.52 8.94 -10.75
N LEU A 237 -10.64 7.99 -11.07
CA LEU A 237 -10.89 6.55 -10.88
C LEU A 237 -11.19 6.20 -9.42
N SER A 238 -10.44 6.79 -8.47
CA SER A 238 -10.69 6.57 -7.04
C SER A 238 -12.03 7.14 -6.57
N PHE A 239 -12.45 8.29 -7.09
CA PHE A 239 -13.79 8.84 -6.80
C PHE A 239 -14.90 7.96 -7.37
N GLU A 240 -14.77 7.54 -8.63
CA GLU A 240 -15.71 6.65 -9.30
C GLU A 240 -15.85 5.32 -8.57
N GLU A 241 -14.74 4.67 -8.22
CA GLU A 241 -14.74 3.40 -7.48
C GLU A 241 -15.52 3.50 -6.15
N ARG A 242 -15.39 4.65 -5.47
CA ARG A 242 -16.07 4.92 -4.19
C ARG A 242 -17.48 5.47 -4.35
N GLY A 243 -17.93 5.76 -5.58
CA GLY A 243 -19.22 6.43 -5.82
C GLY A 243 -19.28 7.85 -5.25
N ALA A 244 -18.12 8.49 -5.06
CA ALA A 244 -18.02 9.87 -4.59
C ALA A 244 -18.17 10.85 -5.76
N THR A 245 -18.76 12.03 -5.50
CA THR A 245 -18.97 13.09 -6.50
C THR A 245 -18.10 14.31 -6.22
N GLY A 246 -18.02 15.25 -7.18
CA GLY A 246 -17.32 16.51 -7.00
C GLY A 246 -15.82 16.47 -7.27
N VAL A 247 -15.33 15.48 -8.01
CA VAL A 247 -13.91 15.29 -8.28
C VAL A 247 -13.24 16.48 -8.97
N ASP A 248 -13.92 17.17 -9.90
CA ASP A 248 -13.31 18.31 -10.59
C ASP A 248 -13.15 19.51 -9.64
N THR A 249 -14.10 19.75 -8.74
CA THR A 249 -13.97 20.76 -7.68
C THR A 249 -12.83 20.40 -6.71
N TYR A 250 -12.69 19.10 -6.37
CA TYR A 250 -11.62 18.59 -5.52
C TYR A 250 -10.24 18.81 -6.18
N LEU A 251 -10.09 18.44 -7.45
CA LEU A 251 -8.83 18.63 -8.20
C LEU A 251 -8.46 20.08 -8.41
N ALA A 252 -9.43 21.00 -8.42
CA ALA A 252 -9.21 22.44 -8.57
C ALA A 252 -8.90 23.16 -7.24
N ASP A 253 -9.05 22.50 -6.09
CA ASP A 253 -8.85 23.11 -4.76
C ASP A 253 -7.36 23.29 -4.44
N ALA A 254 -6.83 24.48 -4.78
CA ALA A 254 -5.45 24.85 -4.53
C ALA A 254 -5.17 25.38 -3.11
N LEU A 255 -6.17 25.46 -2.25
CA LEU A 255 -6.06 26.06 -0.92
C LEU A 255 -6.06 25.02 0.20
N SER A 256 -6.78 23.93 0.01
CA SER A 256 -6.89 22.88 1.03
C SER A 256 -5.59 22.11 1.18
N THR A 257 -5.19 21.90 2.44
CA THR A 257 -4.03 21.10 2.86
C THR A 257 -4.44 20.18 4.01
N PRO A 258 -3.67 19.14 4.34
CA PRO A 258 -3.92 18.33 5.53
C PRO A 258 -4.07 19.20 6.78
N LEU A 259 -5.00 18.86 7.66
CA LEU A 259 -5.18 19.58 8.93
C LEU A 259 -4.18 19.10 9.98
N ARG A 260 -3.83 19.97 10.92
CA ARG A 260 -3.23 19.51 12.16
C ARG A 260 -4.21 18.56 12.86
N TYR A 261 -3.70 17.55 13.51
CA TYR A 261 -4.55 16.65 14.26
C TYR A 261 -5.07 17.31 15.53
N ILE A 262 -6.38 17.25 15.72
CA ILE A 262 -7.06 17.66 16.97
C ILE A 262 -7.69 16.40 17.53
N ASP A 263 -7.18 15.97 18.69
CA ASP A 263 -7.75 14.84 19.39
C ASP A 263 -9.10 15.25 20.00
N PRO A 264 -10.19 14.57 19.67
CA PRO A 264 -11.48 14.88 20.29
C PRO A 264 -11.46 14.73 21.82
N MET A 265 -10.61 13.84 22.35
CA MET A 265 -10.44 13.63 23.80
C MET A 265 -9.37 14.54 24.42
N ASP A 266 -8.79 15.46 23.64
CA ASP A 266 -7.85 16.53 24.04
C ASP A 266 -6.51 16.07 24.64
N ASN A 267 -6.11 14.82 24.42
CA ASN A 267 -4.89 14.27 24.99
C ASN A 267 -3.66 14.34 24.08
N TYR A 268 -3.86 14.24 22.74
CA TYR A 268 -2.79 13.94 21.79
C TYR A 268 -2.78 14.83 20.55
N SER A 269 -3.37 16.02 20.64
CA SER A 269 -3.40 17.01 19.56
C SER A 269 -2.00 17.44 19.13
N THR A 270 -1.83 17.76 17.84
CA THR A 270 -0.55 18.26 17.30
C THR A 270 -0.57 19.77 17.09
N GLN A 271 0.60 20.40 17.10
CA GLN A 271 0.74 21.84 16.84
C GLN A 271 0.64 22.16 15.34
N SER A 272 1.13 21.25 14.49
CA SER A 272 1.20 21.42 13.05
C SER A 272 0.62 20.20 12.30
N PRO A 273 0.17 20.35 11.05
CA PRO A 273 -0.16 19.23 10.19
C PRO A 273 1.10 18.41 9.87
N ALA A 274 0.91 17.15 9.47
CA ALA A 274 2.01 16.30 9.02
C ALA A 274 2.60 16.79 7.69
N SER A 275 1.78 17.39 6.82
CA SER A 275 2.16 17.96 5.52
C SER A 275 1.37 19.21 5.21
N THR A 276 1.89 20.03 4.30
CA THR A 276 1.21 21.20 3.72
C THR A 276 0.95 21.01 2.22
N ILE A 277 1.07 19.78 1.72
CA ILE A 277 0.88 19.52 0.30
C ILE A 277 -0.57 19.77 -0.14
N THR A 278 -0.74 20.46 -1.26
CA THR A 278 -2.04 20.74 -1.88
C THR A 278 -2.44 19.63 -2.85
N ILE A 279 -3.71 19.63 -3.30
CA ILE A 279 -4.24 18.60 -4.21
C ILE A 279 -3.77 18.83 -5.66
N PRO A 280 -3.90 20.04 -6.26
CA PRO A 280 -3.60 20.25 -7.67
C PRO A 280 -2.14 19.97 -8.03
N TRP A 281 -1.94 19.44 -9.23
CA TRP A 281 -0.62 19.28 -9.81
C TRP A 281 0.12 20.62 -9.91
N GLU A 282 1.40 20.62 -9.54
CA GLU A 282 2.25 21.78 -9.64
C GLU A 282 3.02 21.78 -10.98
N ALA A 283 2.94 22.90 -11.71
CA ALA A 283 3.64 23.07 -12.98
C ALA A 283 5.14 23.30 -12.76
N GLY A 284 5.96 22.77 -13.65
CA GLY A 284 7.42 22.88 -13.65
C GLY A 284 8.11 21.53 -13.64
N ASP A 285 9.43 21.52 -13.86
CA ASP A 285 10.25 20.32 -14.04
C ASP A 285 11.49 20.27 -13.13
N THR A 286 11.62 21.23 -12.21
CA THR A 286 12.71 21.21 -11.22
C THR A 286 12.57 20.02 -10.27
N ASP A 287 13.69 19.52 -9.74
CA ASP A 287 13.68 18.40 -8.79
C ASP A 287 12.77 18.65 -7.58
N ALA A 288 12.72 19.90 -7.09
CA ALA A 288 11.84 20.28 -5.99
C ALA A 288 10.35 20.20 -6.37
N VAL A 289 9.97 20.56 -7.61
CA VAL A 289 8.60 20.42 -8.12
C VAL A 289 8.27 18.96 -8.33
N LYS A 290 9.17 18.17 -8.92
CA LYS A 290 9.00 16.72 -9.08
C LYS A 290 8.81 16.02 -7.74
N GLU A 291 9.59 16.39 -6.73
CA GLU A 291 9.47 15.80 -5.39
C GLU A 291 8.10 16.15 -4.74
N ARG A 292 7.61 17.39 -4.86
CA ARG A 292 6.27 17.74 -4.37
C ARG A 292 5.15 17.06 -5.17
N ASN A 293 5.32 16.86 -6.47
CA ASN A 293 4.37 16.10 -7.27
C ASN A 293 4.40 14.59 -6.92
N LEU A 294 5.57 14.05 -6.58
CA LEU A 294 5.68 12.70 -6.03
C LEU A 294 4.91 12.57 -4.71
N GLU A 295 5.04 13.55 -3.79
CA GLU A 295 4.25 13.59 -2.56
C GLU A 295 2.74 13.59 -2.86
N ARG A 296 2.27 14.36 -3.85
CA ARG A 296 0.85 14.36 -4.30
C ARG A 296 0.41 12.98 -4.80
N ILE A 297 1.19 12.39 -5.70
CA ILE A 297 0.91 11.06 -6.26
C ILE A 297 0.76 10.03 -5.14
N ILE A 298 1.75 9.95 -4.26
CA ILE A 298 1.77 8.92 -3.21
C ILE A 298 0.68 9.18 -2.16
N THR A 299 0.42 10.44 -1.81
CA THR A 299 -0.68 10.80 -0.89
C THR A 299 -2.04 10.40 -1.45
N GLN A 300 -2.33 10.72 -2.71
CA GLN A 300 -3.60 10.34 -3.33
C GLN A 300 -3.69 8.83 -3.59
N LYS A 301 -2.59 8.17 -3.95
CA LYS A 301 -2.50 6.71 -4.03
C LYS A 301 -2.83 6.07 -2.68
N TRP A 302 -2.24 6.56 -1.58
CA TRP A 302 -2.49 6.06 -0.23
C TRP A 302 -3.97 6.12 0.15
N ILE A 303 -4.67 7.22 -0.16
CA ILE A 303 -6.13 7.34 0.05
C ILE A 303 -6.88 6.34 -0.83
N ALA A 304 -6.52 6.22 -2.11
CA ALA A 304 -7.20 5.37 -3.08
C ALA A 304 -7.11 3.87 -2.75
N ILE A 305 -5.95 3.41 -2.27
CA ILE A 305 -5.71 1.98 -1.97
C ILE A 305 -6.18 1.55 -0.58
N PHE A 306 -6.77 2.44 0.23
CA PHE A 306 -7.31 2.02 1.51
C PHE A 306 -8.34 0.87 1.32
N PRO A 307 -8.24 -0.27 2.05
CA PRO A 307 -7.44 -0.53 3.24
C PRO A 307 -6.16 -1.39 3.03
N LEU A 308 -5.47 -1.29 1.91
CA LEU A 308 -4.25 -2.07 1.63
C LEU A 308 -3.06 -1.60 2.48
N GLY A 309 -3.09 -1.87 3.78
CA GLY A 309 -2.10 -1.35 4.74
C GLY A 309 -0.64 -1.75 4.43
N ILE A 310 -0.39 -3.00 4.02
CA ILE A 310 0.97 -3.46 3.69
C ILE A 310 1.54 -2.73 2.47
N GLU A 311 0.72 -2.50 1.43
CA GLU A 311 1.16 -1.72 0.25
C GLU A 311 1.40 -0.26 0.63
N ALA A 312 0.51 0.36 1.39
CA ALA A 312 0.67 1.72 1.88
C ALA A 312 1.95 1.89 2.73
N TRP A 313 2.23 0.94 3.63
CA TRP A 313 3.46 0.93 4.43
C TRP A 313 4.72 0.73 3.58
N SER A 314 4.65 -0.09 2.55
CA SER A 314 5.78 -0.29 1.62
C SER A 314 6.07 0.99 0.82
N GLU A 315 5.04 1.69 0.33
CA GLU A 315 5.20 2.97 -0.36
C GLU A 315 5.75 4.07 0.56
N TYR A 316 5.27 4.13 1.80
CA TYR A 316 5.83 5.04 2.80
C TYR A 316 7.32 4.79 3.05
N ARG A 317 7.73 3.52 3.23
CA ARG A 317 9.13 3.17 3.42
C ARG A 317 9.99 3.51 2.20
N ARG A 318 9.45 3.30 0.98
CA ARG A 318 10.15 3.56 -0.27
C ARG A 318 10.33 5.04 -0.56
N THR A 319 9.31 5.87 -0.29
CA THR A 319 9.25 7.26 -0.75
C THR A 319 9.36 8.30 0.37
N GLY A 320 9.01 7.93 1.61
CA GLY A 320 8.81 8.86 2.72
C GLY A 320 7.43 9.53 2.72
N TYR A 321 6.52 9.11 1.81
CA TYR A 321 5.18 9.69 1.67
C TYR A 321 4.07 8.64 1.85
N PRO A 322 2.86 9.08 2.30
CA PRO A 322 2.56 10.44 2.78
C PRO A 322 3.37 10.77 4.03
N LYS A 323 3.55 12.06 4.33
CA LYS A 323 4.14 12.45 5.62
C LYS A 323 3.15 12.09 6.72
N LEU A 324 3.62 11.38 7.74
CA LEU A 324 2.79 10.86 8.82
C LEU A 324 3.13 11.54 10.14
N LEU A 325 2.16 11.55 11.05
CA LEU A 325 2.36 12.01 12.42
C LEU A 325 3.27 11.00 13.16
N PRO A 326 4.27 11.44 13.93
CA PRO A 326 5.06 10.54 14.77
C PRO A 326 4.15 9.80 15.76
N ALA A 327 4.49 8.57 16.13
CA ALA A 327 3.78 7.88 17.20
C ALA A 327 3.84 8.69 18.51
N VAL A 328 2.82 8.58 19.36
CA VAL A 328 2.80 9.29 20.65
C VAL A 328 3.83 8.70 21.60
N GLU A 329 3.86 7.38 21.70
CA GLU A 329 4.84 6.64 22.51
C GLU A 329 5.62 5.66 21.65
N ASN A 330 6.87 5.43 22.07
CA ASN A 330 7.77 4.44 21.47
C ASN A 330 8.37 3.56 22.56
N LYS A 331 7.87 2.33 22.68
CA LYS A 331 8.33 1.33 23.67
C LYS A 331 9.43 0.41 23.13
N SER A 332 10.03 0.73 21.98
CA SER A 332 11.05 -0.12 21.32
C SER A 332 12.47 0.02 21.88
N ALA A 333 12.66 0.76 22.98
CA ALA A 333 13.98 1.07 23.55
C ALA A 333 14.99 1.66 22.53
N GLY A 334 14.49 2.49 21.60
CA GLY A 334 15.32 3.14 20.58
C GLY A 334 15.58 2.30 19.32
N THR A 335 15.07 1.07 19.24
CA THR A 335 15.21 0.21 18.06
C THR A 335 14.48 0.79 16.85
N VAL A 336 13.28 1.34 17.06
CA VAL A 336 12.46 1.98 16.01
C VAL A 336 12.56 3.50 16.18
N ASN A 337 12.81 4.21 15.10
CA ASN A 337 12.75 5.67 15.11
C ASN A 337 11.29 6.14 15.19
N ILE A 338 10.96 6.97 16.17
CA ILE A 338 9.59 7.43 16.43
C ILE A 338 8.99 8.21 15.26
N LYS A 339 9.81 8.93 14.50
CA LYS A 339 9.38 9.74 13.34
C LYS A 339 9.05 8.86 12.12
N TYR A 340 9.85 7.81 11.89
CA TYR A 340 9.78 7.02 10.66
C TYR A 340 9.08 5.66 10.84
N GLY A 341 8.83 5.26 12.08
CA GLY A 341 8.19 3.98 12.37
C GLY A 341 9.03 2.75 12.05
N ALA A 342 8.41 1.59 12.13
CA ALA A 342 9.05 0.32 11.80
C ALA A 342 9.38 0.23 10.30
N ARG A 343 10.55 -0.35 9.97
CA ARG A 343 11.06 -0.50 8.60
C ARG A 343 10.93 -1.95 8.09
N ARG A 344 10.74 -2.91 8.97
CA ARG A 344 10.44 -4.32 8.70
C ARG A 344 9.83 -4.98 9.93
N ILE A 345 9.35 -6.19 9.78
CA ILE A 345 9.00 -7.07 10.90
C ILE A 345 10.16 -8.04 11.12
N PRO A 346 10.64 -8.24 12.37
CA PRO A 346 11.62 -9.27 12.68
C PRO A 346 11.13 -10.67 12.31
N TYR A 347 12.06 -11.58 12.08
CA TYR A 347 11.70 -12.98 11.83
C TYR A 347 10.97 -13.58 13.03
N PRO A 348 10.06 -14.56 12.81
CA PRO A 348 9.39 -15.28 13.88
C PRO A 348 10.39 -15.96 14.82
N SER A 349 10.04 -16.06 16.11
CA SER A 349 10.89 -16.67 17.13
C SER A 349 11.19 -18.15 16.85
N GLU A 350 10.27 -18.82 16.17
CA GLU A 350 10.37 -20.23 15.76
C GLU A 350 11.55 -20.47 14.82
N GLU A 351 11.85 -19.52 13.92
CA GLU A 351 12.99 -19.63 13.00
C GLU A 351 14.34 -19.72 13.73
N TYR A 352 14.46 -19.08 14.90
CA TYR A 352 15.67 -19.16 15.72
C TYR A 352 15.93 -20.54 16.32
N THR A 353 14.89 -21.37 16.47
CA THR A 353 14.98 -22.73 17.03
C THR A 353 14.88 -23.81 15.96
N GLU A 354 14.09 -23.60 14.93
CA GLU A 354 13.77 -24.62 13.94
C GLU A 354 14.66 -24.53 12.68
N ASN A 355 15.16 -23.31 12.33
CA ASN A 355 16.00 -23.08 11.16
C ASN A 355 17.20 -22.14 11.45
N PRO A 356 17.96 -22.33 12.55
CA PRO A 356 18.92 -21.34 13.04
C PRO A 356 20.06 -21.06 12.07
N VAL A 357 20.54 -22.05 11.30
CA VAL A 357 21.65 -21.89 10.37
C VAL A 357 21.25 -20.97 9.22
N HIS A 358 20.16 -21.27 8.53
CA HIS A 358 19.68 -20.47 7.40
C HIS A 358 19.12 -19.12 7.83
N LEU A 359 18.54 -19.03 9.04
CA LEU A 359 18.16 -17.75 9.61
C LEU A 359 19.38 -16.84 9.81
N GLN A 360 20.51 -17.37 10.31
CA GLN A 360 21.74 -16.58 10.49
C GLN A 360 22.30 -16.09 9.15
N GLU A 361 22.21 -16.91 8.09
CA GLU A 361 22.52 -16.51 6.73
C GLU A 361 21.58 -15.37 6.25
N ALA A 362 20.28 -15.50 6.48
CA ALA A 362 19.29 -14.46 6.14
C ALA A 362 19.56 -13.13 6.86
N ILE A 363 19.90 -13.18 8.15
CA ILE A 363 20.28 -11.99 8.93
C ILE A 363 21.54 -11.33 8.35
N SER A 364 22.50 -12.10 7.86
CA SER A 364 23.70 -11.55 7.22
C SER A 364 23.41 -10.80 5.91
N MET A 365 22.29 -11.10 5.24
CA MET A 365 21.82 -10.39 4.05
C MET A 365 21.09 -9.08 4.37
N LEU A 366 20.74 -8.84 5.63
CA LEU A 366 20.16 -7.57 6.08
C LEU A 366 21.27 -6.52 6.25
N ASN A 367 20.96 -5.25 5.99
CA ASN A 367 21.87 -4.15 6.30
C ASN A 367 21.80 -3.75 7.79
N GLY A 368 21.81 -4.74 8.69
CA GLY A 368 21.69 -4.52 10.13
C GLY A 368 21.24 -5.77 10.89
N ARG A 369 20.78 -5.56 12.11
CA ARG A 369 20.30 -6.64 12.98
C ARG A 369 18.88 -7.07 12.60
N ASP A 370 18.47 -8.27 12.99
CA ASP A 370 17.07 -8.67 12.91
C ASP A 370 16.20 -7.92 13.93
N ASN A 371 15.77 -6.74 13.54
CA ASN A 371 14.87 -5.90 14.32
C ASN A 371 14.01 -4.99 13.44
N ALA A 372 13.01 -4.36 14.03
CA ALA A 372 12.06 -3.53 13.31
C ALA A 372 12.63 -2.18 12.81
N GLY A 373 13.81 -1.77 13.25
CA GLY A 373 14.47 -0.55 12.77
C GLY A 373 15.34 -0.76 11.53
N THR A 374 15.69 -2.01 11.21
CA THR A 374 16.52 -2.35 10.04
C THR A 374 15.73 -2.19 8.75
N ARG A 375 16.34 -1.55 7.76
CA ARG A 375 15.72 -1.31 6.44
C ARG A 375 15.86 -2.55 5.56
N VAL A 376 14.84 -2.82 4.76
CA VAL A 376 14.90 -3.85 3.71
C VAL A 376 15.70 -3.36 2.50
N TRP A 377 16.11 -4.26 1.60
CA TRP A 377 17.03 -3.98 0.51
C TRP A 377 16.61 -2.81 -0.41
N TRP A 378 15.34 -2.68 -0.77
CA TRP A 378 14.87 -1.59 -1.63
C TRP A 378 14.58 -0.28 -0.88
N ASP A 379 14.60 -0.27 0.43
CA ASP A 379 14.35 0.90 1.27
C ASP A 379 15.62 1.74 1.43
N VAL A 380 16.00 2.49 0.38
CA VAL A 380 17.28 3.19 0.29
C VAL A 380 17.17 4.71 0.27
N LYS A 381 15.96 5.29 0.03
CA LYS A 381 15.79 6.75 0.03
C LYS A 381 16.21 7.33 1.40
N PRO A 382 16.99 8.43 1.43
CA PRO A 382 17.33 9.09 2.70
C PRO A 382 16.10 9.42 3.53
N LEU A 383 16.21 9.28 4.85
CA LEU A 383 15.19 9.71 5.81
C LEU A 383 15.45 11.18 6.16
N GLU A 384 14.50 12.07 5.89
CA GLU A 384 14.60 13.51 6.11
C GLU A 384 14.03 13.93 7.47
#